data_3bece12dc6b3d6eea41c5624f4adcb60
#
_entry.id   3bece12dc6b3d6eea41c5624f4adcb60
#
_cell.length_a   1.000
_cell.length_b   1.000
_cell.length_c   1.000
_cell.angle_alpha   90.00
_cell.angle_beta   90.00
_cell.angle_gamma   90.00
#
_symmetry.space_group_name_H-M   'P 1'
#
loop_
_entity.id
_entity.type
_entity.pdbx_description
1 polymer ?
#
loop_
_entity_poly.entity_id
_entity_poly.type
_entity_poly.pdbx_seq_one_letter_code
_entity_poly.pdbx_strand_id
1 'polypeptide(L)'
;SSESMAEVKKIKEKICKVAQDFDAELKSATEHTQQGKVYKLPGDIALTIKEEQIKCTELLFQPVLAGKMIDGIHKFTHDSIIKCDNDIRRDLFKNIVLAGGCTMFDGM
;
A
#
# COMPACT_ATOMS: atom_id res chain seq x y z
N SER A 1 -7.68 -12.69 -17.89
CA SER A 1 -9.14 -12.95 -17.79
C SER A 1 -9.73 -12.26 -16.58
N SER A 2 -11.03 -12.08 -16.53
CA SER A 2 -11.73 -11.50 -15.39
C SER A 2 -11.59 -12.34 -14.12
N GLU A 3 -11.52 -13.66 -14.26
CA GLU A 3 -11.29 -14.58 -13.15
C GLU A 3 -9.89 -14.40 -12.55
N SER A 4 -8.88 -14.25 -13.39
CA SER A 4 -7.50 -14.00 -12.93
C SER A 4 -7.39 -12.68 -12.18
N MET A 5 -8.05 -11.63 -12.66
CA MET A 5 -8.06 -10.32 -11.99
C MET A 5 -8.79 -10.40 -10.64
N ALA A 6 -9.86 -11.17 -10.54
CA ALA A 6 -10.57 -11.37 -9.28
C ALA A 6 -9.70 -12.07 -8.24
N GLU A 7 -8.90 -13.06 -8.66
CA GLU A 7 -7.97 -13.75 -7.75
C GLU A 7 -6.83 -12.83 -7.30
N VAL A 8 -6.28 -12.01 -8.19
CA VAL A 8 -5.25 -11.02 -7.85
C VAL A 8 -5.79 -10.01 -6.83
N LYS A 9 -7.04 -9.55 -7.00
CA LYS A 9 -7.70 -8.66 -6.05
C LYS A 9 -7.82 -9.29 -4.66
N LYS A 10 -8.19 -10.56 -4.59
CA LYS A 10 -8.28 -11.29 -3.33
C LYS A 10 -6.92 -11.40 -2.64
N ILE A 11 -5.88 -11.69 -3.38
CA ILE A 11 -4.50 -11.76 -2.86
C ILE A 11 -4.10 -10.40 -2.28
N LYS A 12 -4.33 -9.34 -3.04
CA LYS A 12 -4.04 -7.97 -2.60
C LYS A 12 -4.74 -7.66 -1.27
N GLU A 13 -6.02 -7.92 -1.18
CA GLU A 13 -6.82 -7.59 0.00
C GLU A 13 -6.46 -8.42 1.23
N LYS A 14 -6.03 -9.67 1.04
CA LYS A 14 -5.70 -10.56 2.18
C LYS A 14 -4.27 -10.43 2.66
N ILE A 15 -3.32 -10.21 1.77
CA ILE A 15 -1.90 -10.38 2.07
C ILE A 15 -1.17 -9.04 2.15
N CYS A 16 -1.50 -8.09 1.26
CA CYS A 16 -0.78 -6.83 1.20
C CYS A 16 -1.02 -5.94 2.42
N LYS A 17 0.00 -5.20 2.80
CA LYS A 17 -0.02 -4.27 3.94
C LYS A 17 0.83 -3.05 3.60
N VAL A 18 0.61 -1.96 4.36
CA VAL A 18 1.43 -0.76 4.26
C VAL A 18 2.63 -0.91 5.20
N ALA A 19 3.83 -0.73 4.67
CA ALA A 19 5.05 -0.77 5.47
C ALA A 19 5.19 0.49 6.31
N GLN A 20 5.55 0.34 7.58
CA GLN A 20 5.84 1.49 8.45
C GLN A 20 7.22 2.09 8.13
N ASP A 21 8.17 1.24 7.75
CA ASP A 21 9.47 1.65 7.21
C ASP A 21 9.72 0.80 5.97
N PHE A 22 9.44 1.34 4.80
CA PHE A 22 9.48 0.59 3.54
C PHE A 22 10.88 0.03 3.25
N ASP A 23 11.91 0.84 3.36
CA ASP A 23 13.27 0.40 3.04
C ASP A 23 13.74 -0.72 3.95
N ALA A 24 13.48 -0.62 5.26
CA ALA A 24 13.83 -1.65 6.23
C ALA A 24 13.04 -2.94 6.01
N GLU A 25 11.74 -2.83 5.77
CA GLU A 25 10.89 -4.01 5.53
C GLU A 25 11.18 -4.66 4.19
N LEU A 26 11.51 -3.89 3.17
CA LEU A 26 11.90 -4.42 1.86
C LEU A 26 13.20 -5.21 1.97
N LYS A 27 14.18 -4.68 2.67
CA LYS A 27 15.45 -5.36 2.91
C LYS A 27 15.25 -6.67 3.67
N SER A 28 14.42 -6.64 4.71
CA SER A 28 14.06 -7.84 5.47
C SER A 28 13.37 -8.89 4.59
N ALA A 29 12.47 -8.48 3.74
CA ALA A 29 11.74 -9.39 2.83
C ALA A 29 12.67 -10.02 1.77
N THR A 30 13.68 -9.29 1.30
CA THR A 30 14.63 -9.82 0.31
C THR A 30 15.70 -10.71 0.95
N GLU A 31 16.12 -10.42 2.17
CA GLU A 31 17.15 -11.21 2.88
C GLU A 31 16.60 -12.49 3.49
N HIS A 32 15.36 -12.48 3.96
CA HIS A 32 14.71 -13.61 4.61
C HIS A 32 13.76 -14.32 3.64
N THR A 33 14.32 -15.24 2.87
CA THR A 33 13.56 -16.00 1.85
C THR A 33 12.44 -16.86 2.43
N GLN A 34 12.40 -17.07 3.74
CA GLN A 34 11.45 -17.97 4.39
C GLN A 34 10.18 -17.28 4.93
N GLN A 35 10.08 -15.96 4.85
CA GLN A 35 8.95 -15.21 5.45
C GLN A 35 7.88 -14.76 4.46
N GLY A 36 7.84 -15.35 3.29
CA GLY A 36 6.77 -15.10 2.33
C GLY A 36 5.45 -15.71 2.80
N LYS A 37 4.33 -15.02 2.55
CA LYS A 37 3.01 -15.58 2.77
C LYS A 37 2.60 -16.42 1.56
N VAL A 38 2.07 -17.60 1.83
CA VAL A 38 1.60 -18.52 0.80
C VAL A 38 0.10 -18.32 0.60
N TYR A 39 -0.29 -18.11 -0.65
CA TYR A 39 -1.70 -18.04 -1.05
C TYR A 39 -2.01 -19.19 -1.99
N LYS A 40 -3.05 -19.95 -1.68
CA LYS A 40 -3.49 -21.08 -2.52
C LYS A 40 -4.51 -20.60 -3.53
N LEU A 41 -4.20 -20.87 -4.81
CA LEU A 41 -5.11 -20.63 -5.92
C LEU A 41 -5.97 -21.87 -6.18
N PRO A 42 -7.13 -21.73 -6.87
CA PRO A 42 -7.87 -22.88 -7.37
C PRO A 42 -6.97 -23.78 -8.22
N GLY A 43 -7.09 -25.11 -8.04
CA GLY A 43 -6.26 -26.07 -8.76
C GLY A 43 -4.98 -26.46 -8.03
N ASP A 44 -4.92 -26.26 -6.72
CA ASP A 44 -3.80 -26.60 -5.83
C ASP A 44 -2.47 -25.90 -6.18
N ILE A 45 -2.54 -24.74 -6.84
CA ILE A 45 -1.38 -23.91 -7.11
C ILE A 45 -1.13 -23.03 -5.89
N ALA A 46 0.08 -23.09 -5.33
CA ALA A 46 0.49 -22.23 -4.22
C ALA A 46 1.41 -21.13 -4.73
N LEU A 47 1.09 -19.88 -4.38
CA LEU A 47 1.95 -18.74 -4.66
C LEU A 47 2.58 -18.23 -3.35
N THR A 48 3.87 -17.97 -3.39
CA THR A 48 4.57 -17.33 -2.27
C THR A 48 4.70 -15.85 -2.56
N ILE A 49 4.10 -15.03 -1.69
CA ILE A 49 4.12 -13.57 -1.82
C ILE A 49 5.08 -13.01 -0.77
N LYS A 50 6.09 -12.30 -1.22
CA LYS A 50 7.15 -11.74 -0.36
C LYS A 50 7.11 -10.22 -0.38
N GLU A 51 8.06 -9.60 -1.09
CA GLU A 51 8.18 -8.15 -1.17
C GLU A 51 6.97 -7.46 -1.80
N GLU A 52 6.21 -8.18 -2.62
CA GLU A 52 4.99 -7.65 -3.23
C GLU A 52 3.94 -7.27 -2.19
N GLN A 53 3.99 -7.85 -0.99
CA GLN A 53 3.08 -7.52 0.11
C GLN A 53 3.14 -6.03 0.46
N ILE A 54 4.32 -5.43 0.38
CA ILE A 54 4.54 -4.03 0.72
C ILE A 54 4.76 -3.14 -0.49
N LYS A 55 5.30 -3.66 -1.59
CA LYS A 55 5.52 -2.88 -2.82
C LYS A 55 4.22 -2.40 -3.44
N CYS A 56 3.20 -3.25 -3.44
CA CYS A 56 1.89 -2.93 -4.00
C CYS A 56 1.29 -1.69 -3.33
N THR A 57 1.30 -1.65 -2.01
CA THR A 57 0.72 -0.54 -1.24
C THR A 57 1.61 0.69 -1.19
N GLU A 58 2.92 0.50 -1.28
CA GLU A 58 3.87 1.63 -1.26
C GLU A 58 3.71 2.56 -2.45
N LEU A 59 3.13 2.09 -3.55
CA LEU A 59 2.81 2.93 -4.71
C LEU A 59 1.90 4.10 -4.36
N LEU A 60 1.08 3.98 -3.32
CA LEU A 60 0.23 5.07 -2.84
C LEU A 60 1.07 6.23 -2.30
N PHE A 61 2.21 5.93 -1.71
CA PHE A 61 3.10 6.91 -1.08
C PHE A 61 4.31 7.27 -1.95
N GLN A 62 4.74 6.34 -2.80
CA GLN A 62 5.89 6.50 -3.68
C GLN A 62 5.55 6.09 -5.13
N PRO A 63 4.71 6.86 -5.84
CA PRO A 63 4.31 6.53 -7.21
C PRO A 63 5.48 6.40 -8.19
N VAL A 64 6.64 6.97 -7.86
CA VAL A 64 7.86 6.85 -8.65
C VAL A 64 8.28 5.39 -8.85
N LEU A 65 7.93 4.51 -7.92
CA LEU A 65 8.22 3.06 -8.04
C LEU A 65 7.51 2.42 -9.24
N ALA A 66 6.42 3.03 -9.70
CA ALA A 66 5.71 2.60 -10.92
C ALA A 66 6.02 3.51 -12.12
N GLY A 67 7.09 4.30 -12.05
CA GLY A 67 7.46 5.23 -13.11
C GLY A 67 6.57 6.46 -13.24
N LYS A 68 5.78 6.76 -12.21
CA LYS A 68 4.89 7.91 -12.21
C LYS A 68 5.54 9.09 -11.50
N MET A 69 5.66 10.21 -12.21
CA MET A 69 6.31 11.43 -11.69
C MET A 69 5.28 12.32 -10.97
N ILE A 70 4.61 11.73 -9.98
CA ILE A 70 3.62 12.42 -9.14
C ILE A 70 3.90 12.15 -7.67
N ASP A 71 3.34 12.98 -6.80
CA ASP A 71 3.51 12.82 -5.36
C ASP A 71 2.61 11.71 -4.81
N GLY A 72 2.99 11.16 -3.66
CA GLY A 72 2.15 10.20 -2.93
C GLY A 72 0.96 10.87 -2.24
N ILE A 73 0.01 10.06 -1.79
CA ILE A 73 -1.24 10.55 -1.18
C ILE A 73 -1.00 11.38 0.09
N HIS A 74 0.01 11.00 0.86
CA HIS A 74 0.37 11.73 2.10
C HIS A 74 0.83 13.16 1.77
N LYS A 75 1.63 13.32 0.74
CA LYS A 75 2.12 14.63 0.32
C LYS A 75 1.01 15.47 -0.30
N PHE A 76 0.17 14.88 -1.15
CA PHE A 76 -0.98 15.56 -1.71
C PHE A 76 -1.90 16.09 -0.62
N THR A 77 -2.16 15.28 0.40
CA THR A 77 -3.00 15.69 1.53
C THR A 77 -2.38 16.85 2.28
N HIS A 78 -1.11 16.72 2.62
CA HIS A 78 -0.36 17.77 3.31
C HIS A 78 -0.37 19.08 2.51
N ASP A 79 -0.01 19.03 1.24
CA ASP A 79 0.09 20.21 0.39
C ASP A 79 -1.28 20.88 0.19
N SER A 80 -2.35 20.08 0.10
CA SER A 80 -3.70 20.61 0.01
C SER A 80 -4.10 21.39 1.26
N ILE A 81 -3.74 20.89 2.43
CA ILE A 81 -4.02 21.56 3.71
C ILE A 81 -3.20 22.85 3.84
N ILE A 82 -1.93 22.80 3.43
CA ILE A 82 -1.05 23.98 3.48
C ILE A 82 -1.55 25.12 2.59
N LYS A 83 -2.29 24.82 1.54
CA LYS A 83 -2.93 25.83 0.67
C LYS A 83 -4.13 26.50 1.30
N CYS A 84 -4.68 25.94 2.37
CA CYS A 84 -5.79 26.54 3.11
C CYS A 84 -5.30 27.64 4.06
N ASP A 85 -6.24 28.45 4.56
CA ASP A 85 -5.94 29.48 5.52
C ASP A 85 -5.28 28.92 6.78
N ASN A 86 -4.33 29.65 7.33
CA ASN A 86 -3.55 29.21 8.48
C ASN A 86 -4.42 28.85 9.69
N ASP A 87 -5.54 29.56 9.87
CA ASP A 87 -6.44 29.38 11.01
C ASP A 87 -7.11 28.01 11.06
N ILE A 88 -7.30 27.36 9.90
CA ILE A 88 -8.01 26.08 9.82
C ILE A 88 -7.10 24.88 9.61
N ARG A 89 -5.82 25.06 9.33
CA ARG A 89 -4.88 23.98 9.03
C ARG A 89 -4.81 22.94 10.15
N ARG A 90 -4.73 23.40 11.38
CA ARG A 90 -4.64 22.52 12.55
C ARG A 90 -5.85 21.59 12.65
N ASP A 91 -7.03 22.13 12.44
CA ASP A 91 -8.26 21.34 12.47
C ASP A 91 -8.33 20.36 11.31
N LEU A 92 -7.87 20.76 10.12
CA LEU A 92 -7.83 19.88 8.96
C LEU A 92 -6.86 18.71 9.17
N PHE A 93 -5.68 18.96 9.75
CA PHE A 93 -4.73 17.88 10.06
C PHE A 93 -5.28 16.89 11.10
N LYS A 94 -6.11 17.36 12.02
CA LYS A 94 -6.72 16.51 13.05
C LYS A 94 -7.92 15.70 12.54
N ASN A 95 -8.51 16.09 11.43
CA ASN A 95 -9.77 15.52 10.93
C ASN A 95 -9.63 14.93 9.53
N ILE A 96 -8.56 14.19 9.30
CA ILE A 96 -8.37 13.47 8.05
C ILE A 96 -9.15 12.16 8.14
N VAL A 97 -10.07 11.96 7.18
CA VAL A 97 -10.91 10.75 7.11
C VAL A 97 -10.46 9.91 5.92
N LEU A 98 -10.19 8.65 6.15
CA LEU A 98 -9.86 7.68 5.12
C LEU A 98 -11.07 6.80 4.84
N ALA A 99 -11.38 6.62 3.56
CA ALA A 99 -12.50 5.79 3.12
C ALA A 99 -12.14 5.06 1.83
N GLY A 100 -12.85 3.98 1.58
CA GLY A 100 -12.61 3.13 0.39
C GLY A 100 -11.74 1.93 0.69
N GLY A 101 -11.84 0.90 -0.16
CA GLY A 101 -11.15 -0.38 0.05
C GLY A 101 -9.63 -0.26 0.14
N CYS A 102 -9.03 0.63 -0.65
CA CYS A 102 -7.58 0.84 -0.65
C CYS A 102 -7.04 1.52 0.62
N THR A 103 -7.91 1.95 1.52
CA THR A 103 -7.50 2.49 2.82
C THR A 103 -7.57 1.47 3.95
N MET A 104 -7.99 0.25 3.65
CA MET A 104 -8.21 -0.80 4.64
C MET A 104 -7.02 -1.72 4.87
N PHE A 105 -5.91 -1.49 4.18
CA PHE A 105 -4.69 -2.27 4.41
C PHE A 105 -4.14 -2.07 5.82
N ASP A 106 -3.63 -3.15 6.41
CA ASP A 106 -2.93 -3.06 7.69
C ASP A 106 -1.77 -2.07 7.57
N GLY A 107 -1.59 -1.24 8.57
CA GLY A 107 -0.52 -0.25 8.60
C GLY A 107 -0.88 1.10 7.99
N MET A 108 -2.06 1.20 7.35
CA MET A 108 -2.51 2.47 6.77
C MET A 108 -2.71 3.52 7.87
#